data_5186dcf8fdadf004b8437a4175deb35a
#
_entry.id   5186dcf8fdadf004b8437a4175deb35a
#
_cell.length_a   1.000
_cell.length_b   1.000
_cell.length_c   1.000
_cell.angle_alpha   90.00
_cell.angle_beta   90.00
_cell.angle_gamma   90.00
#
_symmetry.space_group_name_H-M   'P 1'
#
loop_
_entity.id
_entity.type
_entity.pdbx_description
1 polymer ?
#
loop_
_entity_poly.entity_id
_entity_poly.type
_entity_poly.pdbx_seq_one_letter_code
_entity_poly.pdbx_strand_id
1 'polypeptide(L)'
;MGCGCNKNKDQTPEFKKIENPEELKSTVSRKIGMIQSFASAIASRGLANNKVNRATKQLRVLSCFGNQSTGGELPPCEHLRESQTPGKHFCGGCGCGDKPHTWLMSKEEEYSKLDYPKLSCPLQMPGFTNYQPSKPEEAASPITRRYYIENIDYNEISKIDVSLPEKKEPPQT
;
A
#
# COMPACT_ATOMS: atom_id res chain seq x y z
N MET A 1 31.56 5.86 43.29
CA MET A 1 30.64 6.34 42.26
C MET A 1 30.73 5.35 41.11
N GLY A 2 29.75 4.45 40.99
CA GLY A 2 29.74 3.38 39.97
C GLY A 2 28.75 3.73 38.88
N CYS A 3 29.23 3.86 37.64
CA CYS A 3 28.40 4.03 36.47
C CYS A 3 27.74 2.67 36.09
N GLY A 4 26.45 2.55 36.34
CA GLY A 4 25.67 1.41 35.90
C GLY A 4 25.37 1.50 34.39
N CYS A 5 26.08 0.72 33.58
CA CYS A 5 25.71 0.51 32.17
C CYS A 5 24.49 -0.41 32.11
N ASN A 6 23.35 0.18 31.76
CA ASN A 6 22.12 -0.58 31.49
C ASN A 6 22.27 -1.24 30.11
N LYS A 7 22.54 -2.56 30.09
CA LYS A 7 22.57 -3.36 28.87
C LYS A 7 21.11 -3.63 28.47
N ASN A 8 20.58 -2.82 27.55
CA ASN A 8 19.37 -3.19 26.82
C ASN A 8 19.66 -4.44 26.00
N LYS A 9 18.99 -5.52 26.36
CA LYS A 9 19.03 -6.78 25.62
C LYS A 9 18.48 -6.55 24.22
N ASP A 10 19.32 -6.87 23.24
CA ASP A 10 18.96 -7.03 21.84
C ASP A 10 17.71 -7.90 21.72
N GLN A 11 16.59 -7.28 21.36
CA GLN A 11 15.44 -8.00 20.82
C GLN A 11 15.74 -8.28 19.33
N THR A 12 16.46 -9.36 19.08
CA THR A 12 16.52 -9.95 17.75
C THR A 12 15.08 -10.32 17.34
N PRO A 13 14.59 -9.86 16.18
CA PRO A 13 13.27 -10.25 15.72
C PRO A 13 13.24 -11.77 15.54
N GLU A 14 12.35 -12.44 16.27
CA GLU A 14 12.08 -13.86 16.09
C GLU A 14 11.58 -14.10 14.66
N PHE A 15 12.45 -14.62 13.81
CA PHE A 15 12.03 -15.12 12.50
C PHE A 15 11.15 -16.35 12.73
N LYS A 16 9.85 -16.21 12.45
CA LYS A 16 8.95 -17.37 12.40
C LYS A 16 9.52 -18.40 11.45
N LYS A 17 9.95 -19.54 11.99
CA LYS A 17 10.46 -20.67 11.23
C LYS A 17 9.32 -21.19 10.34
N ILE A 18 9.45 -21.03 9.04
CA ILE A 18 8.48 -21.58 8.09
C ILE A 18 8.78 -23.09 8.03
N GLU A 19 7.91 -23.89 8.63
CA GLU A 19 8.12 -25.32 8.78
C GLU A 19 7.69 -26.15 7.55
N ASN A 20 6.98 -25.52 6.60
CA ASN A 20 6.47 -26.21 5.41
C ASN A 20 7.20 -25.74 4.12
N PRO A 21 7.98 -26.64 3.44
CA PRO A 21 8.69 -26.30 2.24
C PRO A 21 7.79 -25.93 1.04
N GLU A 22 6.53 -26.38 1.01
CA GLU A 22 5.57 -26.00 -0.02
C GLU A 22 5.05 -24.56 0.17
N GLU A 23 4.83 -24.16 1.39
CA GLU A 23 4.43 -22.79 1.73
C GLU A 23 5.55 -21.79 1.41
N LEU A 24 6.81 -22.18 1.65
CA LEU A 24 7.98 -21.38 1.26
C LEU A 24 8.05 -21.21 -0.26
N LYS A 25 7.87 -22.28 -1.03
CA LYS A 25 7.87 -22.24 -2.51
C LYS A 25 6.76 -21.33 -3.04
N SER A 26 5.56 -21.43 -2.51
CA SER A 26 4.42 -20.60 -2.94
C SER A 26 4.66 -19.11 -2.63
N THR A 27 5.23 -18.81 -1.46
CA THR A 27 5.56 -17.44 -1.04
C THR A 27 6.68 -16.83 -1.90
N VAL A 28 7.73 -17.59 -2.20
CA VAL A 28 8.83 -17.16 -3.07
C VAL A 28 8.35 -16.94 -4.49
N SER A 29 7.57 -17.87 -5.05
CA SER A 29 7.00 -17.75 -6.39
C SER A 29 6.10 -16.51 -6.52
N ARG A 30 5.25 -16.24 -5.52
CA ARG A 30 4.40 -15.04 -5.49
C ARG A 30 5.21 -13.74 -5.42
N LYS A 31 6.28 -13.70 -4.61
CA LYS A 31 7.18 -12.53 -4.55
C LYS A 31 7.91 -12.29 -5.86
N ILE A 32 8.40 -13.34 -6.53
CA ILE A 32 9.03 -13.23 -7.84
C ILE A 32 8.03 -12.69 -8.87
N GLY A 33 6.81 -13.22 -8.92
CA GLY A 33 5.76 -12.73 -9.80
C GLY A 33 5.43 -11.25 -9.58
N MET A 34 5.41 -10.79 -8.34
CA MET A 34 5.18 -9.37 -8.01
C MET A 34 6.34 -8.47 -8.47
N ILE A 35 7.58 -8.92 -8.35
CA ILE A 35 8.76 -8.17 -8.83
C ILE A 35 8.73 -8.07 -10.36
N GLN A 36 8.43 -9.15 -11.06
CA GLN A 36 8.31 -9.15 -12.53
C GLN A 36 7.17 -8.25 -13.00
N SER A 37 6.02 -8.30 -12.34
CA SER A 37 4.89 -7.42 -12.61
C SER A 37 5.26 -5.95 -12.41
N PHE A 38 6.06 -5.64 -11.38
CA PHE A 38 6.52 -4.28 -11.15
C PHE A 38 7.54 -3.81 -12.21
N ALA A 39 8.45 -4.66 -12.65
CA ALA A 39 9.37 -4.36 -13.75
C ALA A 39 8.59 -4.02 -15.05
N SER A 40 7.53 -4.78 -15.35
CA SER A 40 6.60 -4.48 -16.45
C SER A 40 5.87 -3.14 -16.27
N ALA A 41 5.50 -2.80 -15.03
CA ALA A 41 4.86 -1.51 -14.72
C ALA A 41 5.82 -0.34 -14.94
N ILE A 42 7.10 -0.47 -14.55
CA ILE A 42 8.13 0.55 -14.81
C ILE A 42 8.37 0.70 -16.31
N ALA A 43 8.50 -0.39 -17.04
CA ALA A 43 8.68 -0.36 -18.50
C ALA A 43 7.50 0.34 -19.21
N SER A 44 6.26 0.10 -18.75
CA SER A 44 5.07 0.76 -19.28
C SER A 44 5.04 2.28 -19.05
N ARG A 45 5.75 2.77 -18.02
CA ARG A 45 5.95 4.20 -17.77
C ARG A 45 6.79 4.88 -18.84
N GLY A 46 7.84 4.19 -19.33
CA GLY A 46 8.78 4.75 -20.33
C GLY A 46 8.17 4.96 -21.72
N LEU A 47 7.07 4.29 -22.00
CA LEU A 47 6.32 4.43 -23.24
C LEU A 47 5.32 5.59 -23.12
N ALA A 48 5.84 6.82 -23.17
CA ALA A 48 5.13 8.09 -23.35
C ALA A 48 3.90 8.34 -22.45
N ASN A 49 4.03 9.20 -21.46
CA ASN A 49 2.94 9.90 -20.73
C ASN A 49 1.71 9.07 -20.30
N ASN A 50 1.81 7.74 -20.30
CA ASN A 50 0.73 6.86 -19.92
C ASN A 50 0.54 6.86 -18.40
N LYS A 51 -0.28 7.77 -17.94
CA LYS A 51 -0.87 7.71 -16.60
C LYS A 51 -2.18 6.93 -16.69
N VAL A 52 -2.54 6.26 -15.61
CA VAL A 52 -3.92 5.78 -15.45
C VAL A 52 -4.89 6.96 -15.39
N ASN A 53 -6.15 6.72 -15.72
CA ASN A 53 -7.18 7.76 -15.58
C ASN A 53 -7.40 8.10 -14.08
N ARG A 54 -8.01 9.26 -13.85
CA ARG A 54 -8.27 9.79 -12.51
C ARG A 54 -9.04 8.80 -11.61
N ALA A 55 -10.12 8.22 -12.12
CA ALA A 55 -10.93 7.28 -11.36
C ALA A 55 -10.12 6.04 -10.91
N THR A 56 -9.29 5.48 -11.78
CA THR A 56 -8.40 4.36 -11.44
C THR A 56 -7.39 4.77 -10.37
N LYS A 57 -6.81 5.97 -10.46
CA LYS A 57 -5.87 6.46 -9.45
C LYS A 57 -6.55 6.62 -8.10
N GLN A 58 -7.74 7.21 -8.05
CA GLN A 58 -8.52 7.39 -6.83
C GLN A 58 -8.86 6.05 -6.16
N LEU A 59 -9.27 5.03 -6.94
CA LEU A 59 -9.48 3.67 -6.41
C LEU A 59 -8.20 3.10 -5.79
N ARG A 60 -7.05 3.30 -6.43
CA ARG A 60 -5.76 2.85 -5.91
C ARG A 60 -5.34 3.60 -4.65
N VAL A 61 -5.57 4.92 -4.61
CA VAL A 61 -5.33 5.74 -3.42
C VAL A 61 -6.19 5.24 -2.28
N LEU A 62 -7.49 5.07 -2.49
CA LEU A 62 -8.41 4.52 -1.49
C LEU A 62 -7.97 3.12 -1.03
N SER A 63 -7.55 2.26 -1.95
CA SER A 63 -7.04 0.92 -1.64
C SER A 63 -5.80 0.92 -0.76
N CYS A 64 -4.92 1.91 -0.89
CA CYS A 64 -3.66 1.99 -0.14
C CYS A 64 -3.80 2.80 1.14
N PHE A 65 -4.41 3.99 1.06
CA PHE A 65 -4.45 4.96 2.16
C PHE A 65 -5.74 4.88 2.99
N GLY A 66 -6.81 4.27 2.44
CA GLY A 66 -8.12 4.31 3.08
C GLY A 66 -8.76 5.70 3.00
N ASN A 67 -9.77 5.94 3.83
CA ASN A 67 -10.47 7.23 3.92
C ASN A 67 -10.75 7.70 5.36
N GLN A 68 -10.12 7.10 6.36
CA GLN A 68 -10.31 7.51 7.76
C GLN A 68 -9.89 8.96 8.00
N SER A 69 -8.86 9.45 7.28
CA SER A 69 -8.42 10.85 7.39
C SER A 69 -9.46 11.86 6.93
N THR A 70 -10.42 11.43 6.12
CA THR A 70 -11.54 12.24 5.60
C THR A 70 -12.88 11.88 6.23
N GLY A 71 -12.87 11.16 7.36
CA GLY A 71 -14.08 10.80 8.11
C GLY A 71 -14.77 9.52 7.66
N GLY A 72 -14.17 8.76 6.75
CA GLY A 72 -14.68 7.44 6.36
C GLY A 72 -14.22 6.32 7.31
N GLU A 73 -14.66 5.09 7.04
CA GLU A 73 -14.43 3.95 7.91
C GLU A 73 -13.22 3.09 7.51
N LEU A 74 -12.72 3.25 6.27
CA LEU A 74 -11.68 2.40 5.73
C LEU A 74 -10.29 2.80 6.25
N PRO A 75 -9.62 1.96 7.06
CA PRO A 75 -8.28 2.25 7.55
C PRO A 75 -7.23 2.18 6.42
N PRO A 76 -6.01 2.70 6.60
CA PRO A 76 -4.90 2.47 5.69
C PRO A 76 -4.62 0.97 5.49
N CYS A 77 -4.09 0.60 4.32
CA CYS A 77 -3.74 -0.79 4.02
C CYS A 77 -2.66 -1.30 4.98
N GLU A 78 -2.81 -2.53 5.46
CA GLU A 78 -1.84 -3.19 6.34
C GLU A 78 -0.41 -3.27 5.77
N HIS A 79 -0.27 -3.18 4.44
CA HIS A 79 1.01 -3.16 3.75
C HIS A 79 1.55 -1.74 3.50
N LEU A 80 0.81 -0.69 3.86
CA LEU A 80 1.30 0.68 3.75
C LEU A 80 2.40 0.91 4.79
N ARG A 81 3.53 1.44 4.35
CA ARG A 81 4.67 1.77 5.21
C ARG A 81 5.13 3.19 4.97
N GLU A 82 5.53 3.87 6.04
CA GLU A 82 6.24 5.15 5.92
C GLU A 82 7.63 4.91 5.33
N SER A 83 8.03 5.80 4.43
CA SER A 83 9.38 5.83 3.87
C SER A 83 10.36 6.46 4.88
N GLN A 84 11.65 6.17 4.72
CA GLN A 84 12.71 6.92 5.41
C GLN A 84 12.71 8.40 4.99
N THR A 85 12.19 8.72 3.80
CA THR A 85 11.98 10.09 3.35
C THR A 85 10.66 10.62 3.95
N PRO A 86 10.69 11.71 4.74
CA PRO A 86 9.50 12.26 5.38
C PRO A 86 8.35 12.54 4.40
N GLY A 87 7.13 12.20 4.78
CA GLY A 87 5.93 12.41 3.98
C GLY A 87 5.77 11.48 2.77
N LYS A 88 6.65 10.50 2.59
CA LYS A 88 6.54 9.49 1.53
C LYS A 88 6.13 8.13 2.11
N HIS A 89 5.42 7.35 1.31
CA HIS A 89 4.95 6.02 1.68
C HIS A 89 5.27 5.02 0.59
N PHE A 90 5.37 3.75 0.95
CA PHE A 90 5.56 2.64 0.00
C PHE A 90 4.78 1.40 0.42
N CYS A 91 4.64 0.44 -0.49
CA CYS A 91 3.96 -0.82 -0.21
C CYS A 91 4.97 -1.88 0.24
N GLY A 92 4.90 -2.33 1.50
CA GLY A 92 5.74 -3.42 2.02
C GLY A 92 5.37 -4.79 1.45
N GLY A 93 4.13 -4.99 1.00
CA GLY A 93 3.65 -6.28 0.49
C GLY A 93 4.12 -6.61 -0.94
N CYS A 94 4.52 -5.61 -1.74
CA CYS A 94 4.96 -5.84 -3.13
C CYS A 94 6.41 -6.28 -3.26
N GLY A 95 7.22 -6.20 -2.20
CA GLY A 95 8.64 -6.52 -2.23
C GLY A 95 9.53 -5.54 -3.00
N CYS A 96 8.99 -4.39 -3.42
CA CYS A 96 9.70 -3.41 -4.25
C CYS A 96 10.68 -2.52 -3.45
N GLY A 97 10.58 -2.55 -2.11
CA GLY A 97 11.39 -1.73 -1.20
C GLY A 97 11.03 -0.24 -1.22
N ASP A 98 11.77 0.53 -0.41
CA ASP A 98 11.63 1.98 -0.27
C ASP A 98 12.59 2.69 -1.23
N LYS A 99 12.07 3.20 -2.34
CA LYS A 99 12.81 3.92 -3.38
C LYS A 99 11.93 4.99 -4.02
N PRO A 100 12.48 6.08 -4.58
CA PRO A 100 11.67 7.15 -5.18
C PRO A 100 10.61 6.67 -6.18
N HIS A 101 10.94 5.70 -7.02
CA HIS A 101 10.01 5.16 -8.03
C HIS A 101 8.97 4.17 -7.45
N THR A 102 9.08 3.78 -6.18
CA THR A 102 8.12 2.90 -5.50
C THR A 102 7.20 3.66 -4.54
N TRP A 103 7.41 4.96 -4.37
CA TRP A 103 6.58 5.75 -3.47
C TRP A 103 5.15 5.85 -3.97
N LEU A 104 4.24 5.76 -3.01
CA LEU A 104 2.81 5.94 -3.15
C LEU A 104 2.49 7.36 -2.66
N MET A 105 1.72 8.10 -3.43
CA MET A 105 1.29 9.45 -3.05
C MET A 105 -0.21 9.47 -2.96
N SER A 106 -0.72 10.08 -1.89
CA SER A 106 -2.15 10.26 -1.68
C SER A 106 -2.72 11.40 -2.52
N LYS A 107 -1.92 12.44 -2.78
CA LYS A 107 -2.34 13.59 -3.59
C LYS A 107 -2.48 13.21 -5.05
N GLU A 108 -3.62 13.60 -5.63
CA GLU A 108 -3.97 13.22 -7.00
C GLU A 108 -3.02 13.82 -8.04
N GLU A 109 -2.55 15.05 -7.82
CA GLU A 109 -1.70 15.79 -8.74
C GLU A 109 -0.26 15.26 -8.77
N GLU A 110 0.18 14.63 -7.67
CA GLU A 110 1.54 14.12 -7.59
C GLU A 110 1.69 12.81 -8.35
N TYR A 111 2.63 12.76 -9.29
CA TYR A 111 2.97 11.53 -10.00
C TYR A 111 3.63 10.52 -9.06
N SER A 112 3.10 9.32 -9.02
CA SER A 112 3.55 8.27 -8.11
C SER A 112 3.49 6.89 -8.75
N LYS A 113 3.89 5.87 -8.00
CA LYS A 113 3.71 4.47 -8.42
C LYS A 113 2.24 4.14 -8.75
N LEU A 114 1.26 4.82 -8.13
CA LEU A 114 -0.16 4.58 -8.38
C LEU A 114 -0.60 5.00 -9.79
N ASP A 115 0.21 5.81 -10.48
CA ASP A 115 -0.05 6.24 -11.87
C ASP A 115 0.40 5.21 -12.92
N TYR A 116 1.12 4.15 -12.53
CA TYR A 116 1.64 3.19 -13.50
C TYR A 116 0.53 2.34 -14.11
N PRO A 117 0.40 2.28 -15.46
CA PRO A 117 -0.70 1.57 -16.13
C PRO A 117 -0.79 0.10 -15.74
N LYS A 118 0.35 -0.61 -15.68
CA LYS A 118 0.42 -2.04 -15.38
C LYS A 118 0.89 -2.27 -13.94
N LEU A 119 0.09 -1.85 -12.96
CA LEU A 119 0.41 -2.03 -11.55
C LEU A 119 -0.46 -3.12 -10.93
N SER A 120 0.18 -4.11 -10.30
CA SER A 120 -0.48 -5.18 -9.54
C SER A 120 -0.43 -4.91 -8.03
N CYS A 121 -1.44 -5.38 -7.31
CA CYS A 121 -1.56 -5.29 -5.85
C CYS A 121 -1.46 -6.69 -5.22
N PRO A 122 -0.69 -6.88 -4.12
CA PRO A 122 -0.64 -8.15 -3.41
C PRO A 122 -2.02 -8.65 -2.92
N LEU A 123 -2.91 -7.71 -2.61
CA LEU A 123 -4.28 -7.99 -2.15
C LEU A 123 -5.33 -7.96 -3.28
N GLN A 124 -4.90 -7.87 -4.54
CA GLN A 124 -5.77 -7.89 -5.72
C GLN A 124 -6.92 -6.88 -5.66
N MET A 125 -6.61 -5.66 -5.21
CA MET A 125 -7.59 -4.62 -4.94
C MET A 125 -8.15 -3.97 -6.21
N PRO A 126 -9.35 -3.35 -6.15
CA PRO A 126 -9.91 -2.57 -7.26
C PRO A 126 -8.95 -1.49 -7.78
N GLY A 127 -8.96 -1.26 -9.09
CA GLY A 127 -8.07 -0.33 -9.79
C GLY A 127 -6.69 -0.89 -10.17
N PHE A 128 -6.33 -2.10 -9.71
CA PHE A 128 -5.08 -2.77 -10.08
C PHE A 128 -5.29 -3.81 -11.17
N THR A 129 -4.23 -4.11 -11.97
CA THR A 129 -4.33 -5.00 -13.13
C THR A 129 -4.67 -6.45 -12.79
N ASN A 130 -4.35 -6.87 -11.57
CA ASN A 130 -4.65 -8.21 -11.06
C ASN A 130 -5.85 -8.22 -10.11
N TYR A 131 -6.74 -7.23 -10.23
CA TYR A 131 -7.95 -7.16 -9.43
C TYR A 131 -8.79 -8.43 -9.58
N GLN A 132 -9.34 -8.90 -8.45
CA GLN A 132 -10.33 -9.97 -8.39
C GLN A 132 -11.49 -9.52 -7.52
N PRO A 133 -12.74 -9.65 -7.99
CA PRO A 133 -13.93 -9.30 -7.23
C PRO A 133 -14.01 -10.04 -5.89
N SER A 134 -14.62 -9.41 -4.91
CA SER A 134 -14.92 -10.03 -3.62
C SER A 134 -15.86 -11.24 -3.81
N LYS A 135 -15.65 -12.27 -3.00
CA LYS A 135 -16.57 -13.39 -2.95
C LYS A 135 -17.80 -13.00 -2.13
N PRO A 136 -18.99 -13.58 -2.40
CA PRO A 136 -20.21 -13.29 -1.63
C PRO A 136 -20.03 -13.51 -0.10
N GLU A 137 -19.21 -14.47 0.28
CA GLU A 137 -18.90 -14.79 1.68
C GLU A 137 -18.11 -13.67 2.38
N GLU A 138 -17.36 -12.86 1.64
CA GLU A 138 -16.59 -11.74 2.17
C GLU A 138 -17.49 -10.56 2.58
N ALA A 139 -18.73 -10.51 2.09
CA ALA A 139 -19.74 -9.51 2.48
C ALA A 139 -20.21 -9.65 3.94
N ALA A 140 -20.10 -10.86 4.51
CA ALA A 140 -20.54 -11.18 5.87
C ALA A 140 -19.47 -10.88 6.96
N SER A 141 -18.25 -10.57 6.56
CA SER A 141 -17.15 -10.25 7.49
C SER A 141 -17.04 -8.74 7.72
N PRO A 142 -16.71 -8.28 8.95
CA PRO A 142 -16.59 -6.85 9.21
C PRO A 142 -15.51 -6.25 8.30
N ILE A 143 -15.95 -5.41 7.38
CA ILE A 143 -15.19 -4.57 6.46
C ILE A 143 -14.01 -5.31 5.79
N THR A 144 -14.31 -6.26 4.91
CA THR A 144 -13.32 -6.68 3.94
C THR A 144 -13.03 -5.47 3.04
N ARG A 145 -11.80 -4.96 3.08
CA ARG A 145 -11.34 -3.78 2.33
C ARG A 145 -11.78 -3.78 0.87
N ARG A 146 -11.67 -4.94 0.20
CA ARG A 146 -12.07 -5.09 -1.20
C ARG A 146 -13.55 -4.86 -1.38
N TYR A 147 -14.38 -5.52 -0.60
CA TYR A 147 -15.84 -5.38 -0.63
C TYR A 147 -16.28 -3.93 -0.37
N TYR A 148 -15.68 -3.27 0.61
CA TYR A 148 -15.96 -1.87 0.89
C TYR A 148 -15.72 -0.99 -0.34
N ILE A 149 -14.56 -1.14 -1.01
CA ILE A 149 -14.20 -0.31 -2.16
C ILE A 149 -15.04 -0.63 -3.38
N GLU A 150 -15.47 -1.88 -3.57
CA GLU A 150 -16.36 -2.27 -4.67
C GLU A 150 -17.76 -1.66 -4.55
N ASN A 151 -18.22 -1.40 -3.34
CA ASN A 151 -19.55 -0.91 -3.05
C ASN A 151 -19.60 0.57 -2.66
N ILE A 152 -18.48 1.28 -2.67
CA ILE A 152 -18.46 2.70 -2.39
C ILE A 152 -19.05 3.49 -3.57
N ASP A 153 -19.84 4.52 -3.27
CA ASP A 153 -20.36 5.41 -4.31
C ASP A 153 -19.20 6.21 -4.95
N TYR A 154 -19.09 6.12 -6.28
CA TYR A 154 -18.08 6.87 -7.03
C TYR A 154 -18.20 8.38 -6.88
N ASN A 155 -19.40 8.91 -6.60
CA ASN A 155 -19.59 10.31 -6.30
C ASN A 155 -18.96 10.70 -4.95
N GLU A 156 -18.89 9.78 -4.01
CA GLU A 156 -18.18 9.94 -2.75
C GLU A 156 -16.66 9.91 -2.96
N ILE A 157 -16.15 9.02 -3.82
CA ILE A 157 -14.72 8.92 -4.14
C ILE A 157 -14.19 10.24 -4.70
N SER A 158 -14.95 10.91 -5.53
CA SER A 158 -14.53 12.19 -6.15
C SER A 158 -14.38 13.33 -5.13
N LYS A 159 -15.02 13.22 -3.98
CA LYS A 159 -14.96 14.20 -2.87
C LYS A 159 -13.84 13.91 -1.87
N ILE A 160 -13.20 12.72 -1.97
CA ILE A 160 -12.13 12.34 -1.05
C ILE A 160 -10.86 13.09 -1.43
N ASP A 161 -10.62 14.20 -0.77
CA ASP A 161 -9.30 14.81 -0.71
C ASP A 161 -8.46 13.98 0.26
N VAL A 162 -7.67 13.05 -0.29
CA VAL A 162 -6.84 12.13 0.52
C VAL A 162 -5.54 12.85 0.88
N SER A 163 -5.64 13.99 1.52
CA SER A 163 -4.53 14.59 2.21
C SER A 163 -4.37 13.88 3.55
N LEU A 164 -3.23 13.22 3.75
CA LEU A 164 -2.88 12.72 5.09
C LEU A 164 -2.82 13.91 6.04
N PRO A 165 -3.35 13.80 7.27
CA PRO A 165 -3.25 14.87 8.25
C PRO A 165 -1.77 15.22 8.44
N GLU A 166 -1.44 16.50 8.30
CA GLU A 166 -0.12 17.00 8.66
C GLU A 166 0.16 16.57 10.11
N LYS A 167 1.27 15.89 10.32
CA LYS A 167 1.74 15.62 11.70
C LYS A 167 1.88 16.98 12.37
N LYS A 168 1.01 17.29 13.32
CA LYS A 168 1.23 18.42 14.23
C LYS A 168 2.57 18.14 14.93
N GLU A 169 3.57 18.95 14.65
CA GLU A 169 4.80 18.93 15.41
C GLU A 169 4.44 19.12 16.90
N PRO A 170 5.03 18.31 17.80
CA PRO A 170 4.82 18.53 19.22
C PRO A 170 5.27 19.96 19.57
N PRO A 171 4.57 20.67 20.46
CA PRO A 171 4.97 22.00 20.86
C PRO A 171 6.40 21.96 21.39
N GLN A 172 7.27 22.75 20.80
CA GLN A 172 8.62 22.95 21.28
C GLN A 172 8.54 23.66 22.63
N THR A 173 8.87 22.94 23.70
CA THR A 173 9.04 23.49 25.07
C THR A 173 10.46 23.96 25.25
#